data_9aae40c2cfbd71a1a7ee7494e39bec7c
#
_entry.id   9aae40c2cfbd71a1a7ee7494e39bec7c
#
_cell.length_a   1.000
_cell.length_b   1.000
_cell.length_c   1.000
_cell.angle_alpha   90.00
_cell.angle_beta   90.00
_cell.angle_gamma   90.00
#
_symmetry.space_group_name_H-M   'P 1'
#
loop_
_entity.id
_entity.type
_entity.pdbx_description
1 polymer ?
#
loop_
_entity_poly.entity_id
_entity_poly.type
_entity_poly.pdbx_seq_one_letter_code
_entity_poly.pdbx_strand_id
1 'polypeptide(L)'
;MPAATWFCIDIECSGPVPALYDMISLGAVAVHEREGGTLELGDTLYLELRPESDKVDAGAMAVNGLDIDKLRAEGTPRTEAMAALTTWVERTCDPDTEAVFVGHNAPFDWSFVAWCYVAEGMKNPFGYKALDTKALAAGILNIHWLDTDK
;
A
#
# COMPACT_ATOMS: atom_id res chain seq x y z
N MET A 1 14.76 -21.97 2.12
CA MET A 1 13.42 -21.55 1.67
C MET A 1 13.52 -20.07 1.27
N PRO A 2 12.75 -19.61 0.30
CA PRO A 2 12.73 -18.18 0.02
C PRO A 2 12.29 -17.44 1.28
N ALA A 3 13.04 -16.41 1.66
CA ALA A 3 12.73 -15.54 2.78
C ALA A 3 12.10 -14.26 2.25
N ALA A 4 11.25 -13.60 3.04
CA ALA A 4 10.55 -12.39 2.66
C ALA A 4 10.75 -11.27 3.68
N THR A 5 10.82 -10.04 3.19
CA THR A 5 10.52 -8.87 3.98
C THR A 5 9.10 -8.43 3.59
N TRP A 6 8.23 -8.34 4.58
CA TRP A 6 6.81 -8.04 4.40
C TRP A 6 6.60 -6.54 4.53
N PHE A 7 5.92 -5.95 3.58
CA PHE A 7 5.57 -4.52 3.58
C PHE A 7 4.07 -4.39 3.71
N CYS A 8 3.60 -4.17 4.94
CA CYS A 8 2.19 -3.94 5.23
C CYS A 8 1.83 -2.53 4.81
N ILE A 9 0.96 -2.41 3.82
CA ILE A 9 0.60 -1.16 3.15
C ILE A 9 -0.90 -0.95 3.22
N ASP A 10 -1.28 0.26 3.57
CA ASP A 10 -2.66 0.76 3.57
C ASP A 10 -2.69 2.10 2.86
N ILE A 11 -3.70 2.34 2.02
CA ILE A 11 -3.81 3.56 1.24
C ILE A 11 -5.14 4.27 1.48
N GLU A 12 -5.13 5.59 1.24
CA GLU A 12 -6.36 6.34 1.03
C GLU A 12 -6.44 6.82 -0.41
N CYS A 13 -7.65 6.92 -0.92
CA CYS A 13 -7.89 7.30 -2.31
C CYS A 13 -9.03 8.31 -2.44
N SER A 14 -9.05 9.04 -3.55
CA SER A 14 -10.11 9.98 -3.87
C SER A 14 -11.37 9.33 -4.45
N GLY A 15 -11.38 7.99 -4.60
CA GLY A 15 -12.51 7.23 -5.11
C GLY A 15 -12.17 5.76 -5.37
N PRO A 16 -13.12 4.95 -5.89
CA PRO A 16 -13.08 3.50 -5.77
C PRO A 16 -12.15 2.75 -6.73
N VAL A 17 -11.65 3.37 -7.81
CA VAL A 17 -10.85 2.68 -8.81
C VAL A 17 -9.69 3.52 -9.30
N PRO A 18 -8.49 2.93 -9.49
CA PRO A 18 -7.35 3.64 -10.05
C PRO A 18 -7.62 4.09 -11.50
N ALA A 19 -6.80 4.98 -12.01
CA ALA A 19 -6.91 5.65 -13.29
C ALA A 19 -8.02 6.70 -13.39
N LEU A 20 -9.18 6.50 -12.76
CA LEU A 20 -10.24 7.50 -12.65
C LEU A 20 -10.10 8.34 -11.39
N TYR A 21 -9.58 7.74 -10.34
CA TYR A 21 -9.35 8.35 -9.04
C TYR A 21 -7.90 8.13 -8.62
N ASP A 22 -7.44 8.92 -7.68
CA ASP A 22 -6.05 8.93 -7.26
C ASP A 22 -5.86 8.28 -5.89
N MET A 23 -4.72 7.62 -5.71
CA MET A 23 -4.16 7.38 -4.40
C MET A 23 -3.68 8.70 -3.81
N ILE A 24 -4.16 9.07 -2.64
CA ILE A 24 -3.91 10.37 -2.01
C ILE A 24 -3.10 10.27 -0.72
N SER A 25 -3.02 9.09 -0.11
CA SER A 25 -2.01 8.79 0.90
C SER A 25 -1.63 7.33 0.89
N LEU A 26 -0.46 7.03 1.46
CA LEU A 26 0.05 5.69 1.66
C LEU A 26 0.76 5.63 3.01
N GLY A 27 0.33 4.69 3.85
CA GLY A 27 1.03 4.30 5.06
C GLY A 27 1.63 2.91 4.89
N ALA A 28 2.85 2.71 5.35
CA ALA A 28 3.53 1.43 5.26
C ALA A 28 4.38 1.13 6.49
N VAL A 29 4.52 -0.15 6.83
CA VAL A 29 5.46 -0.67 7.82
C VAL A 29 6.14 -1.91 7.26
N ALA A 30 7.47 -1.98 7.43
CA ALA A 30 8.23 -3.19 7.13
C ALA A 30 8.13 -4.19 8.29
N VAL A 31 8.01 -5.46 7.96
CA VAL A 31 8.00 -6.55 8.94
C VAL A 31 9.04 -7.59 8.51
N HIS A 32 9.95 -7.87 9.42
CA HIS A 32 11.09 -8.75 9.19
C HIS A 32 10.87 -10.12 9.83
N GLU A 33 11.16 -11.17 9.09
CA GLU A 33 11.24 -12.53 9.66
C GLU A 33 12.59 -12.73 10.33
N ARG A 34 12.58 -13.17 11.58
CA ARG A 34 13.78 -13.50 12.35
C ARG A 34 13.86 -14.99 12.62
N GLU A 35 15.02 -15.43 13.09
CA GLU A 35 15.21 -16.83 13.48
C GLU A 35 14.11 -17.33 14.42
N GLY A 36 13.65 -18.56 14.20
CA GLY A 36 12.55 -19.15 14.97
C GLY A 36 11.15 -18.73 14.51
N GLY A 37 11.03 -17.98 13.39
CA GLY A 37 9.73 -17.57 12.83
C GLY A 37 9.07 -16.40 13.56
N THR A 38 9.83 -15.66 14.35
CA THR A 38 9.34 -14.42 14.98
C THR A 38 9.29 -13.29 13.96
N LEU A 39 8.27 -12.42 14.10
CA LEU A 39 8.10 -11.23 13.27
C LEU A 39 8.51 -9.98 14.07
N GLU A 40 9.31 -9.13 13.46
CA GLU A 40 9.78 -7.88 14.03
C GLU A 40 9.30 -6.69 13.19
N LEU A 41 8.69 -5.71 13.84
CA LEU A 41 8.30 -4.46 13.18
C LEU A 41 9.54 -3.60 12.93
N GLY A 42 9.69 -3.17 11.69
CA GLY A 42 10.78 -2.32 11.23
C GLY A 42 10.34 -0.88 10.98
N ASP A 43 11.02 -0.25 10.03
CA ASP A 43 10.78 1.14 9.62
C ASP A 43 9.36 1.35 9.08
N THR A 44 8.89 2.59 9.21
CA THR A 44 7.61 3.06 8.67
C THR A 44 7.82 4.11 7.60
N LEU A 45 6.85 4.22 6.70
CA LEU A 45 6.75 5.27 5.69
C LEU A 45 5.32 5.84 5.70
N TYR A 46 5.20 7.16 5.58
CA TYR A 46 3.93 7.81 5.30
C TYR A 46 4.12 8.86 4.21
N LEU A 47 3.25 8.84 3.21
CA LEU A 47 3.26 9.76 2.08
C LEU A 47 1.87 10.34 1.88
N GLU A 48 1.78 11.64 1.66
CA GLU A 48 0.60 12.32 1.12
C GLU A 48 0.88 12.73 -0.32
N LEU A 49 0.01 12.30 -1.24
CA LEU A 49 0.19 12.50 -2.67
C LEU A 49 -0.72 13.61 -3.19
N ARG A 50 -0.19 14.36 -4.14
CA ARG A 50 -0.99 15.31 -4.92
C ARG A 50 -1.89 14.53 -5.87
N PRO A 51 -3.24 14.72 -5.81
CA PRO A 51 -4.12 14.14 -6.81
C PRO A 51 -3.86 14.77 -8.18
N GLU A 52 -3.90 13.95 -9.23
CA GLU A 52 -3.72 14.37 -10.61
C GLU A 52 -5.05 14.54 -11.34
N SER A 53 -6.11 13.88 -10.87
CA SER A 53 -7.46 13.98 -11.38
C SER A 53 -8.28 15.00 -10.58
N ASP A 54 -9.19 15.69 -11.26
CA ASP A 54 -10.21 16.52 -10.59
C ASP A 54 -11.37 15.68 -10.04
N LYS A 55 -11.43 14.38 -10.37
CA LYS A 55 -12.48 13.49 -9.88
C LYS A 55 -12.28 13.13 -8.42
N VAL A 56 -13.30 13.38 -7.66
CA VAL A 56 -13.36 13.09 -6.23
C VAL A 56 -14.70 12.48 -5.89
N ASP A 57 -14.69 11.36 -5.19
CA ASP A 57 -15.88 10.74 -4.60
C ASP A 57 -16.09 11.28 -3.19
N ALA A 58 -17.24 11.89 -2.95
CA ALA A 58 -17.53 12.48 -1.65
C ALA A 58 -17.62 11.45 -0.52
N GLY A 59 -18.04 10.21 -0.83
CA GLY A 59 -18.08 9.12 0.13
C GLY A 59 -16.68 8.69 0.55
N ALA A 60 -15.76 8.53 -0.40
CA ALA A 60 -14.36 8.21 -0.11
C ALA A 60 -13.72 9.28 0.77
N MET A 61 -13.90 10.55 0.45
CA MET A 61 -13.34 11.65 1.24
C MET A 61 -13.94 11.76 2.65
N ALA A 62 -15.22 11.42 2.81
CA ALA A 62 -15.86 11.37 4.12
C ALA A 62 -15.29 10.25 5.01
N VAL A 63 -14.84 9.15 4.41
CA VAL A 63 -14.24 8.01 5.12
C VAL A 63 -12.81 8.33 5.56
N ASN A 64 -11.97 8.84 4.64
CA ASN A 64 -10.56 9.07 4.93
C ASN A 64 -10.28 10.39 5.68
N GLY A 65 -11.16 11.38 5.58
CA GLY A 65 -11.06 12.65 6.30
C GLY A 65 -9.91 13.57 5.84
N LEU A 66 -9.26 13.28 4.71
CA LEU A 66 -8.19 14.09 4.16
C LEU A 66 -8.75 15.33 3.45
N ASP A 67 -8.00 16.43 3.49
CA ASP A 67 -8.35 17.68 2.80
C ASP A 67 -7.78 17.65 1.37
N ILE A 68 -8.64 17.46 0.39
CA ILE A 68 -8.25 17.34 -1.01
C ILE A 68 -7.62 18.62 -1.56
N ASP A 69 -8.06 19.79 -1.11
CA ASP A 69 -7.52 21.07 -1.57
C ASP A 69 -6.12 21.31 -0.99
N LYS A 70 -5.90 20.90 0.25
CA LYS A 70 -4.56 20.89 0.85
C LYS A 70 -3.64 19.93 0.10
N LEU A 71 -4.10 18.73 -0.24
CA LEU A 71 -3.30 17.77 -1.01
C LEU A 71 -2.97 18.27 -2.42
N ARG A 72 -3.88 18.99 -3.07
CA ARG A 72 -3.60 19.65 -4.37
C ARG A 72 -2.50 20.71 -4.26
N ALA A 73 -2.47 21.44 -3.17
CA ALA A 73 -1.49 22.50 -2.93
C ALA A 73 -0.13 21.99 -2.47
N GLU A 74 -0.11 21.02 -1.55
CA GLU A 74 1.07 20.64 -0.76
C GLU A 74 1.48 19.18 -0.96
N GLY A 75 0.64 18.34 -1.54
CA GLY A 75 0.90 16.91 -1.72
C GLY A 75 2.11 16.64 -2.62
N THR A 76 2.79 15.54 -2.34
CA THR A 76 3.94 15.09 -3.11
C THR A 76 3.51 14.64 -4.51
N PRO A 77 4.17 15.08 -5.59
CA PRO A 77 3.91 14.56 -6.93
C PRO A 77 4.02 13.04 -6.97
N ARG A 78 3.14 12.37 -7.72
CA ARG A 78 3.10 10.90 -7.78
C ARG A 78 4.44 10.29 -8.15
N THR A 79 5.16 10.85 -9.13
CA THR A 79 6.50 10.38 -9.53
C THR A 79 7.47 10.38 -8.35
N GLU A 80 7.50 11.45 -7.57
CA GLU A 80 8.38 11.58 -6.40
C GLU A 80 7.98 10.63 -5.27
N ALA A 81 6.67 10.49 -5.02
CA ALA A 81 6.15 9.58 -4.01
C ALA A 81 6.48 8.11 -4.34
N MET A 82 6.32 7.70 -5.60
CA MET A 82 6.65 6.33 -6.03
C MET A 82 8.16 6.07 -6.00
N ALA A 83 8.98 7.06 -6.33
CA ALA A 83 10.43 6.99 -6.16
C ALA A 83 10.83 6.85 -4.68
N ALA A 84 10.20 7.62 -3.79
CA ALA A 84 10.43 7.54 -2.35
C ALA A 84 10.02 6.17 -1.79
N LEU A 85 8.88 5.63 -2.21
CA LEU A 85 8.44 4.28 -1.83
C LEU A 85 9.47 3.22 -2.29
N THR A 86 9.90 3.29 -3.55
CA THR A 86 10.92 2.36 -4.09
C THR A 86 12.20 2.41 -3.28
N THR A 87 12.74 3.60 -3.05
CA THR A 87 13.98 3.80 -2.27
C THR A 87 13.85 3.28 -0.84
N TRP A 88 12.68 3.53 -0.22
CA TRP A 88 12.42 3.03 1.13
C TRP A 88 12.34 1.51 1.17
N VAL A 89 11.65 0.87 0.22
CA VAL A 89 11.58 -0.60 0.11
C VAL A 89 12.97 -1.19 -0.09
N GLU A 90 13.77 -0.67 -1.03
CA GLU A 90 15.12 -1.17 -1.32
C GLU A 90 16.06 -1.03 -0.11
N ARG A 91 15.96 0.06 0.63
CA ARG A 91 16.77 0.28 1.84
C ARG A 91 16.37 -0.62 2.99
N THR A 92 15.08 -0.93 3.11
CA THR A 92 14.49 -1.59 4.27
C THR A 92 14.40 -3.10 4.09
N CYS A 93 14.35 -3.58 2.85
CA CYS A 93 14.31 -5.01 2.54
C CYS A 93 15.58 -5.71 3.08
N ASP A 94 15.39 -6.79 3.83
CA ASP A 94 16.52 -7.58 4.32
C ASP A 94 17.32 -8.18 3.15
N PRO A 95 18.65 -8.31 3.26
CA PRO A 95 19.46 -8.98 2.25
C PRO A 95 18.96 -10.39 1.93
N ASP A 96 18.99 -10.75 0.65
CA ASP A 96 18.57 -12.07 0.13
C ASP A 96 17.10 -12.44 0.40
N THR A 97 16.23 -11.44 0.64
CA THR A 97 14.78 -11.63 0.76
C THR A 97 14.03 -11.00 -0.41
N GLU A 98 12.81 -11.48 -0.66
CA GLU A 98 11.87 -10.82 -1.58
C GLU A 98 11.03 -9.77 -0.83
N ALA A 99 10.83 -8.61 -1.44
CA ALA A 99 9.86 -7.65 -0.96
C ALA A 99 8.44 -8.12 -1.30
N VAL A 100 7.61 -8.32 -0.29
CA VAL A 100 6.22 -8.79 -0.47
C VAL A 100 5.24 -7.72 0.01
N PHE A 101 4.34 -7.31 -0.90
CA PHE A 101 3.22 -6.44 -0.55
C PHE A 101 2.21 -7.20 0.33
N VAL A 102 1.78 -6.59 1.42
CA VAL A 102 0.75 -7.13 2.33
C VAL A 102 -0.32 -6.07 2.54
N GLY A 103 -1.60 -6.44 2.37
CA GLY A 103 -2.73 -5.55 2.63
C GLY A 103 -3.90 -6.29 3.26
N HIS A 104 -4.80 -5.55 3.90
CA HIS A 104 -6.08 -6.09 4.36
C HIS A 104 -7.16 -5.80 3.32
N ASN A 105 -7.69 -6.81 2.64
CA ASN A 105 -8.35 -6.69 1.35
C ASN A 105 -7.39 -6.16 0.26
N ALA A 106 -6.22 -6.75 0.22
CA ALA A 106 -5.10 -6.32 -0.61
C ALA A 106 -5.41 -6.01 -2.09
N PRO A 107 -6.38 -6.65 -2.76
CA PRO A 107 -6.74 -6.28 -4.13
C PRO A 107 -7.05 -4.80 -4.33
N PHE A 108 -7.61 -4.13 -3.32
CA PHE A 108 -7.92 -2.71 -3.39
C PHE A 108 -6.64 -1.86 -3.37
N ASP A 109 -5.87 -1.95 -2.31
CA ASP A 109 -4.63 -1.17 -2.15
C ASP A 109 -3.60 -1.49 -3.23
N TRP A 110 -3.45 -2.77 -3.52
CA TRP A 110 -2.58 -3.25 -4.58
C TRP A 110 -2.90 -2.64 -5.94
N SER A 111 -4.19 -2.51 -6.29
CA SER A 111 -4.59 -1.99 -7.60
C SER A 111 -4.14 -0.54 -7.81
N PHE A 112 -4.21 0.30 -6.77
CA PHE A 112 -3.76 1.68 -6.82
C PHE A 112 -2.24 1.80 -6.87
N VAL A 113 -1.52 1.05 -6.03
CA VAL A 113 -0.06 1.07 -6.00
C VAL A 113 0.51 0.56 -7.32
N ALA A 114 0.01 -0.57 -7.82
CA ALA A 114 0.45 -1.14 -9.11
C ALA A 114 0.16 -0.18 -10.28
N TRP A 115 -1.01 0.44 -10.30
CA TRP A 115 -1.36 1.46 -11.27
C TRP A 115 -0.38 2.63 -11.26
N CYS A 116 -0.06 3.17 -10.08
CA CYS A 116 0.88 4.28 -9.96
C CYS A 116 2.25 3.94 -10.55
N TYR A 117 2.78 2.75 -10.27
CA TYR A 117 4.05 2.29 -10.85
C TYR A 117 3.99 2.22 -12.37
N VAL A 118 2.93 1.65 -12.92
CA VAL A 118 2.75 1.55 -14.39
C VAL A 118 2.60 2.93 -15.02
N ALA A 119 1.81 3.80 -14.42
CA ALA A 119 1.57 5.16 -14.93
C ALA A 119 2.87 6.00 -14.97
N GLU A 120 3.77 5.79 -14.02
CA GLU A 120 5.08 6.46 -13.98
C GLU A 120 6.17 5.72 -14.80
N GLY A 121 5.87 4.59 -15.41
CA GLY A 121 6.86 3.78 -16.13
C GLY A 121 7.95 3.23 -15.24
N MET A 122 7.69 3.05 -13.95
CA MET A 122 8.64 2.59 -12.94
C MET A 122 8.46 1.10 -12.66
N LYS A 123 9.55 0.43 -12.31
CA LYS A 123 9.50 -0.97 -11.87
C LYS A 123 8.87 -1.05 -10.48
N ASN A 124 7.83 -1.88 -10.33
CA ASN A 124 7.22 -2.16 -9.04
C ASN A 124 8.14 -3.09 -8.21
N PRO A 125 8.62 -2.67 -7.02
CA PRO A 125 9.53 -3.47 -6.20
C PRO A 125 8.88 -4.76 -5.66
N PHE A 126 7.55 -4.80 -5.58
CA PHE A 126 6.79 -5.97 -5.11
C PHE A 126 6.45 -6.97 -6.22
N GLY A 127 6.87 -6.72 -7.46
CA GLY A 127 6.48 -7.54 -8.62
C GLY A 127 4.99 -7.42 -8.92
N TYR A 128 4.27 -8.55 -8.94
CA TYR A 128 2.83 -8.61 -9.23
C TYR A 128 2.05 -9.51 -8.25
N LYS A 129 2.60 -9.71 -7.05
CA LYS A 129 2.00 -10.54 -5.99
C LYS A 129 1.68 -9.69 -4.78
N ALA A 130 0.59 -10.01 -4.10
CA ALA A 130 0.24 -9.43 -2.81
C ALA A 130 -0.32 -10.51 -1.89
N LEU A 131 0.03 -10.44 -0.61
CA LEU A 131 -0.61 -11.23 0.43
C LEU A 131 -1.83 -10.47 0.96
N ASP A 132 -2.99 -11.12 0.90
CA ASP A 132 -4.23 -10.60 1.46
C ASP A 132 -4.48 -11.15 2.86
N THR A 133 -4.30 -10.32 3.89
CA THR A 133 -4.50 -10.72 5.28
C THR A 133 -5.98 -10.97 5.60
N LYS A 134 -6.92 -10.35 4.87
CA LYS A 134 -8.35 -10.60 5.04
C LYS A 134 -8.72 -12.03 4.65
N ALA A 135 -8.29 -12.48 3.49
CA ALA A 135 -8.52 -13.84 3.02
C ALA A 135 -7.78 -14.88 3.90
N LEU A 136 -6.54 -14.56 4.29
CA LEU A 136 -5.73 -15.39 5.18
C LEU A 136 -6.41 -15.57 6.56
N ALA A 137 -6.89 -14.49 7.17
CA ALA A 137 -7.59 -14.52 8.44
C ALA A 137 -8.89 -15.36 8.36
N ALA A 138 -9.68 -15.19 7.30
CA ALA A 138 -10.89 -15.99 7.09
C ALA A 138 -10.58 -17.48 7.05
N GLY A 139 -9.49 -17.87 6.35
CA GLY A 139 -9.05 -19.27 6.24
C GLY A 139 -8.51 -19.84 7.56
N ILE A 140 -7.65 -19.12 8.25
CA ILE A 140 -7.02 -19.58 9.50
C ILE A 140 -8.05 -19.66 10.65
N LEU A 141 -8.90 -18.63 10.77
CA LEU A 141 -9.88 -18.55 11.84
C LEU A 141 -11.17 -19.33 11.53
N ASN A 142 -11.29 -19.84 10.32
CA ASN A 142 -12.51 -20.53 9.82
C ASN A 142 -13.79 -19.70 10.05
N ILE A 143 -13.73 -18.42 9.70
CA ILE A 143 -14.84 -17.47 9.78
C ILE A 143 -15.26 -17.01 8.39
N HIS A 144 -16.46 -16.45 8.28
CA HIS A 144 -16.92 -15.89 7.02
C HIS A 144 -16.06 -14.68 6.64
N TRP A 145 -15.73 -14.54 5.35
CA TRP A 145 -14.87 -13.47 4.83
C TRP A 145 -15.36 -12.06 5.19
N LEU A 146 -16.69 -11.84 5.21
CA LEU A 146 -17.29 -10.56 5.63
C LEU A 146 -17.17 -10.27 7.14
N ASP A 147 -16.81 -11.25 7.94
CA ASP A 147 -16.62 -11.09 9.39
C ASP A 147 -15.20 -10.69 9.79
N THR A 148 -14.29 -10.59 8.81
CA THR A 148 -12.89 -10.21 9.06
C THR A 148 -12.65 -8.71 9.17
N ASP A 149 -13.66 -7.88 8.98
CA ASP A 149 -13.58 -6.40 9.12
C ASP A 149 -13.91 -5.91 10.55
N LYS A 150 -14.09 -6.84 11.51
CA LYS A 150 -14.51 -6.52 12.88
C LYS A 150 -13.35 -6.63 13.86
#